data_539952b18a3d60c83fe4c5da11c94466
#
_entry.id   539952b18a3d60c83fe4c5da11c94466
#
_cell.length_a   1.000
_cell.length_b   1.000
_cell.length_c   1.000
_cell.angle_alpha   90.00
_cell.angle_beta   90.00
_cell.angle_gamma   90.00
#
_symmetry.space_group_name_H-M   'P 1'
#
loop_
_entity.id
_entity.type
_entity.pdbx_description
1 polymer ?
#
loop_
_entity_poly.entity_id
_entity_poly.type
_entity_poly.pdbx_seq_one_letter_code
_entity_poly.pdbx_strand_id
1 'polypeptide(L)'
;IVNGLVGSEMCIRDRTKAALGIMTTDQVPKLAMEECKIGNTLVKIYGVAKGSGMIYPNMATTLGYIFTDAKISPNVLKKLLSKNIETTFNAITCDGDTSTNDMVSVFATGSANNLIIKNIRDKRAKIFEKSFHNVLLNLAKRVAADGEGASKFITVNVKGARHEKDAKKIAFSIANSSLVKTAVAGEDPNWGRIIMAIGKSKVSIKLDKLNIN
;
A
#
# COMPACT_ATOMS: atom_id res chain seq x y z
N ILE A 1 2.85 -5.91 38.85
CA ILE A 1 2.78 -5.98 37.39
C ILE A 1 2.08 -4.71 36.94
N VAL A 2 2.84 -3.81 36.36
CA VAL A 2 2.36 -2.47 35.92
C VAL A 2 1.65 -2.61 34.58
N ASN A 3 0.37 -2.95 34.59
CA ASN A 3 -0.45 -3.08 33.38
C ASN A 3 -0.80 -1.73 32.72
N GLY A 4 -0.46 -0.61 33.33
CA GLY A 4 -0.82 0.74 32.84
C GLY A 4 0.25 1.44 31.99
N LEU A 5 1.50 1.04 32.09
CA LEU A 5 2.63 1.67 31.37
C LEU A 5 3.00 0.98 30.05
N VAL A 6 2.51 -0.24 29.81
CA VAL A 6 2.78 -0.99 28.58
C VAL A 6 1.92 -0.54 27.40
N GLY A 7 0.93 0.29 27.64
CA GLY A 7 -0.11 0.57 26.65
C GLY A 7 0.08 1.77 25.75
N SER A 8 0.81 2.80 26.12
CA SER A 8 0.80 4.02 25.30
C SER A 8 2.15 4.52 24.83
N GLU A 9 3.03 4.93 25.71
CA GLU A 9 4.28 5.58 25.27
C GLU A 9 5.40 4.60 24.90
N MET A 10 5.60 3.55 25.70
CA MET A 10 6.68 2.58 25.44
C MET A 10 6.45 1.80 24.14
N CYS A 11 5.23 1.32 23.90
CA CYS A 11 4.92 0.60 22.66
C CYS A 11 4.94 1.49 21.41
N ILE A 12 4.60 2.78 21.52
CA ILE A 12 4.71 3.74 20.41
C ILE A 12 6.18 4.03 20.14
N ARG A 13 6.97 4.26 21.18
CA ARG A 13 8.40 4.52 21.10
C ARG A 13 9.16 3.34 20.49
N ASP A 14 8.85 2.10 20.88
CA ASP A 14 9.51 0.90 20.36
C ASP A 14 9.13 0.62 18.91
N ARG A 15 7.88 0.89 18.52
CA ARG A 15 7.44 0.82 17.12
C ARG A 15 8.13 1.83 16.23
N THR A 16 8.31 3.04 16.70
CA THR A 16 9.07 4.06 15.99
C THR A 16 10.53 3.66 15.84
N LYS A 17 11.16 3.13 16.89
CA LYS A 17 12.52 2.60 16.84
C LYS A 17 12.64 1.43 15.85
N ALA A 18 11.67 0.52 15.83
CA ALA A 18 11.65 -0.59 14.86
C ALA A 18 11.53 -0.08 13.43
N ALA A 19 10.68 0.92 13.19
CA ALA A 19 10.56 1.55 11.86
C ALA A 19 11.84 2.26 11.44
N LEU A 20 12.51 2.96 12.36
CA LEU A 20 13.82 3.58 12.10
C LEU A 20 14.90 2.54 11.85
N GLY A 21 14.88 1.42 12.58
CA GLY A 21 15.88 0.35 12.48
C GLY A 21 15.88 -0.42 11.16
N ILE A 22 14.77 -0.40 10.42
CA ILE A 22 14.67 -1.08 9.10
C ILE A 22 14.93 -0.14 7.91
N MET A 23 15.06 1.17 8.16
CA MET A 23 15.32 2.15 7.10
C MET A 23 16.69 1.92 6.46
N THR A 24 16.77 2.22 5.16
CA THR A 24 18.03 2.23 4.40
C THR A 24 18.26 3.60 3.77
N THR A 25 17.69 3.85 2.59
CA THR A 25 17.68 5.14 1.91
C THR A 25 16.43 5.97 2.22
N ASP A 26 15.53 5.41 2.99
CA ASP A 26 14.31 6.10 3.46
C ASP A 26 14.65 7.39 4.22
N GLN A 27 13.95 8.47 3.91
CA GLN A 27 14.12 9.75 4.61
C GLN A 27 13.27 9.85 5.88
N VAL A 28 12.12 9.15 5.89
CA VAL A 28 11.19 9.15 7.02
C VAL A 28 10.69 7.75 7.37
N PRO A 29 10.49 7.46 8.67
CA PRO A 29 9.90 6.19 9.08
C PRO A 29 8.43 6.08 8.64
N LYS A 30 8.04 4.91 8.17
CA LYS A 30 6.69 4.66 7.67
C LYS A 30 5.92 3.76 8.62
N LEU A 31 4.97 4.38 9.32
CA LEU A 31 4.08 3.70 10.26
C LEU A 31 2.63 4.00 9.91
N ALA A 32 1.77 3.02 10.15
CA ALA A 32 0.32 3.19 10.04
C ALA A 32 -0.38 2.41 11.15
N MET A 33 -1.53 2.89 11.55
CA MET A 33 -2.36 2.24 12.57
C MET A 33 -3.82 2.46 12.25
N GLU A 34 -4.61 1.43 12.47
CA GLU A 34 -6.07 1.45 12.41
C GLU A 34 -6.66 0.64 13.54
N GLU A 35 -7.89 0.96 13.88
CA GLU A 35 -8.69 0.21 14.83
C GLU A 35 -10.03 -0.16 14.22
N CYS A 36 -10.58 -1.32 14.61
CA CYS A 36 -11.94 -1.70 14.24
C CYS A 36 -12.64 -2.44 15.38
N LYS A 37 -13.96 -2.37 15.41
CA LYS A 37 -14.78 -3.12 16.35
C LYS A 37 -15.30 -4.42 15.72
N ILE A 38 -14.93 -5.55 16.30
CA ILE A 38 -15.42 -6.87 15.94
C ILE A 38 -16.38 -7.34 17.03
N GLY A 39 -17.67 -7.17 16.81
CA GLY A 39 -18.66 -7.24 17.89
C GLY A 39 -18.41 -6.10 18.89
N ASN A 40 -18.25 -6.45 20.16
CA ASN A 40 -17.91 -5.48 21.22
C ASN A 40 -16.40 -5.36 21.48
N THR A 41 -15.55 -6.07 20.73
CA THR A 41 -14.12 -6.10 20.95
C THR A 41 -13.42 -5.10 20.03
N LEU A 42 -12.60 -4.22 20.60
CA LEU A 42 -11.71 -3.36 19.86
C LEU A 42 -10.50 -4.17 19.39
N VAL A 43 -10.23 -4.13 18.11
CA VAL A 43 -9.09 -4.79 17.46
C VAL A 43 -8.19 -3.73 16.87
N LYS A 44 -6.89 -3.88 17.06
CA LYS A 44 -5.86 -2.96 16.60
C LYS A 44 -5.05 -3.59 15.48
N ILE A 45 -4.66 -2.77 14.52
CA ILE A 45 -3.81 -3.17 13.40
C ILE A 45 -2.70 -2.12 13.27
N TYR A 46 -1.46 -2.58 13.32
CA TYR A 46 -0.28 -1.74 13.18
C TYR A 46 0.53 -2.20 11.98
N GLY A 47 1.16 -1.26 11.31
CA GLY A 47 2.07 -1.60 10.23
C GLY A 47 3.29 -0.70 10.24
N VAL A 48 4.42 -1.27 9.86
CA VAL A 48 5.66 -0.57 9.54
C VAL A 48 6.11 -1.01 8.16
N ALA A 49 6.69 -0.09 7.39
CA ALA A 49 7.26 -0.41 6.10
C ALA A 49 8.54 0.38 5.86
N LYS A 50 9.39 -0.12 4.98
CA LYS A 50 10.53 0.60 4.45
C LYS A 50 10.57 0.45 2.93
N GLY A 51 11.15 1.41 2.25
CA GLY A 51 11.39 1.45 0.82
C GLY A 51 11.39 2.89 0.32
N SER A 52 12.34 3.20 -0.54
CA SER A 52 12.54 4.52 -1.16
C SER A 52 12.97 4.39 -2.63
N GLY A 53 13.89 3.46 -2.96
CA GLY A 53 14.32 3.11 -4.31
C GLY A 53 13.98 1.68 -4.70
N MET A 54 14.07 1.34 -5.99
CA MET A 54 13.61 0.09 -6.60
C MET A 54 12.13 -0.20 -6.26
N ILE A 55 11.26 0.77 -6.47
CA ILE A 55 9.84 0.68 -6.15
C ILE A 55 9.03 0.54 -7.44
N TYR A 56 8.88 -0.69 -7.87
CA TYR A 56 7.87 -1.13 -8.84
C TYR A 56 7.40 -2.52 -8.41
N PRO A 57 6.54 -2.60 -7.42
CA PRO A 57 6.22 -3.86 -6.80
C PRO A 57 5.48 -4.81 -7.75
N ASN A 58 6.10 -5.96 -7.92
CA ASN A 58 5.41 -7.19 -8.28
C ASN A 58 5.66 -8.18 -7.15
N MET A 59 5.44 -7.73 -5.90
CA MET A 59 5.90 -8.30 -4.64
C MET A 59 7.43 -8.15 -4.45
N ALA A 60 8.02 -6.95 -4.77
CA ALA A 60 9.48 -6.74 -4.72
C ALA A 60 9.89 -5.37 -4.14
N THR A 61 10.99 -5.24 -3.35
CA THR A 61 11.76 -4.16 -2.69
C THR A 61 11.16 -3.51 -1.44
N THR A 62 9.91 -3.71 -1.14
CA THR A 62 9.32 -3.14 0.06
C THR A 62 9.30 -4.18 1.18
N LEU A 63 9.89 -3.87 2.32
CA LEU A 63 9.64 -4.65 3.52
C LEU A 63 8.47 -4.04 4.27
N GLY A 64 7.42 -4.83 4.43
CA GLY A 64 6.22 -4.46 5.19
C GLY A 64 5.93 -5.48 6.28
N TYR A 65 5.73 -5.01 7.48
CA TYR A 65 5.37 -5.85 8.63
C TYR A 65 4.08 -5.32 9.25
N ILE A 66 3.06 -6.15 9.24
CA ILE A 66 1.74 -5.82 9.78
C ILE A 66 1.47 -6.70 10.99
N PHE A 67 1.03 -6.10 12.07
CA PHE A 67 0.72 -6.76 13.33
C PHE A 67 -0.72 -6.45 13.74
N THR A 68 -1.41 -7.46 14.25
CA THR A 68 -2.76 -7.28 14.81
C THR A 68 -2.95 -8.18 16.03
N ASP A 69 -3.75 -7.72 16.95
CA ASP A 69 -4.24 -8.50 18.10
C ASP A 69 -5.49 -9.34 17.77
N ALA A 70 -6.00 -9.24 16.54
CA ALA A 70 -7.18 -9.98 16.08
C ALA A 70 -7.02 -11.48 16.22
N LYS A 71 -8.09 -12.16 16.65
CA LYS A 71 -8.22 -13.62 16.59
C LYS A 71 -8.79 -14.00 15.23
N ILE A 72 -7.91 -14.36 14.30
CA ILE A 72 -8.22 -14.65 12.90
C ILE A 72 -7.43 -15.87 12.42
N SER A 73 -8.05 -16.73 11.61
CA SER A 73 -7.35 -17.92 11.11
C SER A 73 -6.28 -17.57 10.08
N PRO A 74 -5.14 -18.28 10.04
CA PRO A 74 -4.06 -18.03 9.08
C PRO A 74 -4.54 -18.03 7.62
N ASN A 75 -5.43 -18.94 7.26
CA ASN A 75 -5.99 -19.03 5.91
C ASN A 75 -6.79 -17.78 5.51
N VAL A 76 -7.57 -17.22 6.42
CA VAL A 76 -8.32 -15.98 6.16
C VAL A 76 -7.35 -14.81 6.06
N LEU A 77 -6.38 -14.73 6.98
CA LEU A 77 -5.39 -13.66 6.99
C LEU A 77 -4.57 -13.65 5.69
N LYS A 78 -4.10 -14.81 5.23
CA LYS A 78 -3.38 -14.97 3.95
C LYS A 78 -4.23 -14.50 2.76
N LYS A 79 -5.51 -14.90 2.70
CA LYS A 79 -6.42 -14.49 1.62
C LYS A 79 -6.67 -12.99 1.63
N LEU A 80 -6.81 -12.39 2.82
CA LEU A 80 -6.99 -10.94 2.95
C LEU A 80 -5.73 -10.20 2.50
N LEU A 81 -4.54 -10.66 2.89
CA LEU A 81 -3.29 -10.06 2.43
C LEU A 81 -3.19 -10.14 0.91
N SER A 82 -3.31 -11.33 0.31
CA SER A 82 -3.20 -11.51 -1.14
C SER A 82 -4.20 -10.65 -1.94
N LYS A 83 -5.40 -10.47 -1.42
CA LYS A 83 -6.41 -9.63 -2.08
C LYS A 83 -6.06 -8.14 -1.99
N ASN A 84 -5.64 -7.67 -0.83
CA ASN A 84 -5.46 -6.25 -0.58
C ASN A 84 -4.11 -5.73 -1.07
N ILE A 85 -3.10 -6.59 -1.21
CA ILE A 85 -1.77 -6.19 -1.71
C ILE A 85 -1.84 -5.65 -3.15
N GLU A 86 -2.75 -6.18 -3.97
CA GLU A 86 -2.91 -5.80 -5.37
C GLU A 86 -3.35 -4.35 -5.59
N THR A 87 -4.12 -3.82 -4.64
CA THR A 87 -4.65 -2.46 -4.69
C THR A 87 -3.92 -1.49 -3.76
N THR A 88 -2.84 -1.95 -3.14
CA THR A 88 -2.02 -1.16 -2.21
C THR A 88 -0.55 -1.17 -2.65
N PHE A 89 0.28 -2.06 -2.10
CA PHE A 89 1.69 -2.12 -2.45
C PHE A 89 1.95 -2.47 -3.93
N ASN A 90 1.14 -3.34 -4.55
CA ASN A 90 1.24 -3.63 -5.99
C ASN A 90 0.58 -2.56 -6.88
N ALA A 91 0.22 -1.41 -6.33
CA ALA A 91 -0.37 -0.29 -7.06
C ALA A 91 0.45 1.00 -6.94
N ILE A 92 1.71 0.91 -6.48
CA ILE A 92 2.64 2.05 -6.41
C ILE A 92 3.85 1.80 -7.30
N THR A 93 4.54 2.87 -7.66
CA THR A 93 5.86 2.83 -8.31
C THR A 93 6.60 4.13 -8.08
N CYS A 94 7.93 4.09 -7.97
CA CYS A 94 8.79 5.28 -7.93
C CYS A 94 9.64 5.40 -9.19
N ASP A 95 10.34 4.35 -9.57
CA ASP A 95 11.38 4.33 -10.61
C ASP A 95 11.11 3.33 -11.73
N GLY A 96 10.16 2.42 -11.56
CA GLY A 96 9.85 1.38 -12.53
C GLY A 96 10.75 0.14 -12.42
N ASP A 97 11.64 0.10 -11.43
CA ASP A 97 12.55 -1.01 -11.21
C ASP A 97 12.03 -1.95 -10.11
N THR A 98 12.11 -3.26 -10.39
CA THR A 98 11.64 -4.31 -9.48
C THR A 98 12.81 -4.92 -8.73
N SER A 99 12.71 -5.04 -7.40
CA SER A 99 13.71 -5.72 -6.59
C SER A 99 13.51 -7.24 -6.54
N THR A 100 14.48 -7.92 -5.95
CA THR A 100 14.48 -9.38 -5.80
C THR A 100 13.96 -9.86 -4.44
N ASN A 101 13.75 -8.98 -3.46
CA ASN A 101 13.60 -9.37 -2.05
C ASN A 101 12.43 -8.71 -1.32
N ASP A 102 11.32 -8.39 -2.00
CA ASP A 102 10.17 -7.79 -1.35
C ASP A 102 9.37 -8.77 -0.51
N MET A 103 8.91 -8.28 0.60
CA MET A 103 8.08 -9.06 1.49
C MET A 103 7.08 -8.18 2.24
N VAL A 104 5.82 -8.57 2.23
CA VAL A 104 4.82 -8.08 3.18
C VAL A 104 4.36 -9.23 4.03
N SER A 105 4.67 -9.16 5.33
CA SER A 105 4.29 -10.17 6.31
C SER A 105 3.21 -9.65 7.24
N VAL A 106 2.28 -10.53 7.64
CA VAL A 106 1.23 -10.21 8.60
C VAL A 106 1.21 -11.21 9.74
N PHE A 107 1.13 -10.69 10.95
CA PHE A 107 1.14 -11.46 12.20
C PHE A 107 -0.12 -11.14 13.01
N ALA A 108 -0.82 -12.17 13.48
CA ALA A 108 -1.99 -12.04 14.33
C ALA A 108 -1.78 -12.81 15.64
N THR A 109 -1.82 -12.10 16.76
CA THR A 109 -1.58 -12.70 18.10
C THR A 109 -2.84 -13.33 18.70
N GLY A 110 -4.01 -12.83 18.30
CA GLY A 110 -5.29 -13.27 18.89
C GLY A 110 -5.58 -12.70 20.28
N SER A 111 -4.74 -11.80 20.79
CA SER A 111 -4.84 -11.27 22.16
C SER A 111 -6.02 -10.32 22.40
N ALA A 112 -6.67 -9.80 21.35
CA ALA A 112 -7.90 -9.02 21.47
C ALA A 112 -9.10 -9.86 21.99
N ASN A 113 -9.01 -11.20 21.92
CA ASN A 113 -10.06 -12.12 22.36
C ASN A 113 -11.43 -11.93 21.66
N ASN A 114 -11.45 -11.35 20.46
CA ASN A 114 -12.65 -11.35 19.64
C ASN A 114 -13.05 -12.78 19.24
N LEU A 115 -14.31 -12.97 18.84
CA LEU A 115 -14.72 -14.22 18.22
C LEU A 115 -13.88 -14.51 16.99
N ILE A 116 -13.32 -15.72 16.92
CA ILE A 116 -12.38 -16.09 15.85
C ILE A 116 -13.01 -15.93 14.45
N ILE A 117 -12.29 -15.29 13.56
CA ILE A 117 -12.65 -15.12 12.15
C ILE A 117 -12.11 -16.31 11.35
N LYS A 118 -12.99 -17.26 10.97
CA LYS A 118 -12.62 -18.49 10.24
C LYS A 118 -13.02 -18.46 8.76
N ASN A 119 -13.81 -17.47 8.33
CA ASN A 119 -14.30 -17.39 6.95
C ASN A 119 -14.18 -15.95 6.42
N ILE A 120 -13.64 -15.80 5.22
CA ILE A 120 -13.48 -14.50 4.55
C ILE A 120 -14.82 -13.83 4.21
N ARG A 121 -15.91 -14.61 4.06
CA ARG A 121 -17.26 -14.10 3.80
C ARG A 121 -17.97 -13.60 5.06
N ASP A 122 -17.42 -13.82 6.23
CA ASP A 122 -17.97 -13.35 7.52
C ASP A 122 -18.03 -11.81 7.54
N LYS A 123 -19.11 -11.25 8.08
CA LYS A 123 -19.23 -9.80 8.28
C LYS A 123 -18.06 -9.23 9.09
N ARG A 124 -17.58 -9.98 10.07
CA ARG A 124 -16.41 -9.61 10.88
C ARG A 124 -15.13 -9.53 10.05
N ALA A 125 -14.94 -10.44 9.09
CA ALA A 125 -13.82 -10.39 8.16
C ALA A 125 -13.86 -9.13 7.30
N LYS A 126 -15.04 -8.71 6.83
CA LYS A 126 -15.19 -7.46 6.05
C LYS A 126 -14.89 -6.21 6.88
N ILE A 127 -15.28 -6.19 8.16
CA ILE A 127 -14.95 -5.08 9.07
C ILE A 127 -13.44 -5.00 9.27
N PHE A 128 -12.80 -6.12 9.59
CA PHE A 128 -11.35 -6.21 9.72
C PHE A 128 -10.65 -5.80 8.43
N GLU A 129 -11.09 -6.33 7.29
CA GLU A 129 -10.52 -6.08 5.96
C GLU A 129 -10.44 -4.57 5.64
N LYS A 130 -11.48 -3.81 5.97
CA LYS A 130 -11.50 -2.36 5.72
C LYS A 130 -10.35 -1.64 6.41
N SER A 131 -10.17 -1.86 7.70
CA SER A 131 -9.08 -1.24 8.46
C SER A 131 -7.71 -1.82 8.08
N PHE A 132 -7.64 -3.11 7.78
CA PHE A 132 -6.44 -3.76 7.27
C PHE A 132 -6.00 -3.16 5.93
N HIS A 133 -6.93 -2.97 4.99
CA HIS A 133 -6.68 -2.29 3.73
C HIS A 133 -6.17 -0.85 3.93
N ASN A 134 -6.77 -0.10 4.85
CA ASN A 134 -6.34 1.28 5.13
C ASN A 134 -4.90 1.35 5.64
N VAL A 135 -4.49 0.41 6.51
CA VAL A 135 -3.09 0.32 6.96
C VAL A 135 -2.15 0.07 5.79
N LEU A 136 -2.46 -0.94 4.95
CA LEU A 136 -1.65 -1.27 3.77
C LEU A 136 -1.58 -0.09 2.79
N LEU A 137 -2.71 0.56 2.51
CA LEU A 137 -2.78 1.70 1.59
C LEU A 137 -1.99 2.91 2.11
N ASN A 138 -2.09 3.19 3.41
CA ASN A 138 -1.34 4.28 4.03
C ASN A 138 0.17 4.04 3.93
N LEU A 139 0.62 2.83 4.25
CA LEU A 139 2.03 2.47 4.13
C LEU A 139 2.52 2.54 2.68
N ALA A 140 1.76 1.98 1.73
CA ALA A 140 2.10 2.03 0.31
C ALA A 140 2.24 3.48 -0.20
N LYS A 141 1.29 4.36 0.16
CA LYS A 141 1.38 5.79 -0.17
C LYS A 141 2.60 6.47 0.43
N ARG A 142 2.96 6.14 1.68
CA ARG A 142 4.16 6.67 2.34
C ARG A 142 5.45 6.20 1.67
N VAL A 143 5.48 4.93 1.22
CA VAL A 143 6.61 4.41 0.43
C VAL A 143 6.74 5.18 -0.88
N ALA A 144 5.65 5.37 -1.62
CA ALA A 144 5.68 6.11 -2.88
C ALA A 144 6.02 7.60 -2.71
N ALA A 145 5.56 8.21 -1.61
CA ALA A 145 5.84 9.62 -1.32
C ALA A 145 7.29 9.88 -0.91
N ASP A 146 7.97 8.87 -0.34
CA ASP A 146 9.36 8.94 0.12
C ASP A 146 10.33 8.33 -0.94
N GLY A 147 9.93 8.29 -2.20
CA GLY A 147 10.80 7.82 -3.30
C GLY A 147 12.06 8.67 -3.42
N GLU A 148 13.20 8.05 -3.74
CA GLU A 148 14.49 8.73 -3.88
C GLU A 148 14.39 9.91 -4.86
N GLY A 149 14.71 11.11 -4.38
CA GLY A 149 14.64 12.35 -5.16
C GLY A 149 13.21 12.82 -5.48
N ALA A 150 12.18 12.22 -4.90
CA ALA A 150 10.80 12.59 -5.17
C ALA A 150 10.47 14.00 -4.64
N SER A 151 10.03 14.88 -5.52
CA SER A 151 9.53 16.22 -5.20
C SER A 151 8.01 16.34 -5.29
N LYS A 152 7.36 15.37 -5.93
CA LYS A 152 5.90 15.36 -6.17
C LYS A 152 5.34 13.96 -5.92
N PHE A 153 4.12 13.90 -5.37
CA PHE A 153 3.34 12.67 -5.26
C PHE A 153 2.23 12.69 -6.32
N ILE A 154 2.26 11.71 -7.23
CA ILE A 154 1.35 11.63 -8.36
C ILE A 154 0.34 10.50 -8.13
N THR A 155 -0.93 10.78 -8.33
CA THR A 155 -1.99 9.76 -8.33
C THR A 155 -2.57 9.64 -9.73
N VAL A 156 -2.49 8.44 -10.32
CA VAL A 156 -3.05 8.15 -11.64
C VAL A 156 -4.33 7.33 -11.47
N ASN A 157 -5.47 7.91 -11.83
CA ASN A 157 -6.77 7.24 -11.80
C ASN A 157 -7.24 6.93 -13.21
N VAL A 158 -7.35 5.65 -13.55
CA VAL A 158 -7.88 5.20 -14.84
C VAL A 158 -9.28 4.65 -14.65
N LYS A 159 -10.27 5.26 -15.32
CA LYS A 159 -11.69 4.88 -15.26
C LYS A 159 -12.19 4.47 -16.65
N GLY A 160 -13.20 3.59 -16.69
CA GLY A 160 -13.85 3.20 -17.94
C GLY A 160 -13.05 2.23 -18.83
N ALA A 161 -11.94 1.69 -18.35
CA ALA A 161 -11.25 0.62 -19.06
C ALA A 161 -12.10 -0.66 -19.09
N ARG A 162 -11.93 -1.47 -20.15
CA ARG A 162 -12.70 -2.70 -20.35
C ARG A 162 -12.47 -3.73 -19.24
N HIS A 163 -11.24 -3.80 -18.74
CA HIS A 163 -10.82 -4.69 -17.66
C HIS A 163 -9.91 -3.94 -16.68
N GLU A 164 -9.95 -4.33 -15.42
CA GLU A 164 -9.06 -3.78 -14.37
C GLU A 164 -7.58 -3.93 -14.73
N LYS A 165 -7.20 -5.07 -15.34
CA LYS A 165 -5.84 -5.32 -15.83
C LYS A 165 -5.40 -4.28 -16.88
N ASP A 166 -6.31 -3.83 -17.74
CA ASP A 166 -6.02 -2.81 -18.75
C ASP A 166 -5.88 -1.44 -18.10
N ALA A 167 -6.75 -1.11 -17.15
CA ALA A 167 -6.61 0.10 -16.34
C ALA A 167 -5.25 0.16 -15.62
N LYS A 168 -4.85 -0.94 -14.99
CA LYS A 168 -3.56 -1.06 -14.29
C LYS A 168 -2.38 -0.87 -15.26
N LYS A 169 -2.41 -1.50 -16.45
CA LYS A 169 -1.38 -1.32 -17.48
C LYS A 169 -1.25 0.14 -17.94
N ILE A 170 -2.37 0.81 -18.19
CA ILE A 170 -2.39 2.22 -18.58
C ILE A 170 -1.82 3.07 -17.44
N ALA A 171 -2.27 2.87 -16.21
CA ALA A 171 -1.81 3.63 -15.05
C ALA A 171 -0.30 3.51 -14.86
N PHE A 172 0.25 2.29 -14.91
CA PHE A 172 1.69 2.08 -14.79
C PHE A 172 2.49 2.62 -15.99
N SER A 173 1.93 2.56 -17.20
CA SER A 173 2.58 3.17 -18.37
C SER A 173 2.74 4.68 -18.21
N ILE A 174 1.75 5.34 -17.60
CA ILE A 174 1.81 6.77 -17.28
C ILE A 174 2.78 7.01 -16.12
N ALA A 175 2.61 6.29 -15.01
CA ALA A 175 3.39 6.48 -13.79
C ALA A 175 4.90 6.21 -14.00
N ASN A 176 5.27 5.26 -14.87
CA ASN A 176 6.66 4.92 -15.17
C ASN A 176 7.23 5.69 -16.37
N SER A 177 6.49 6.63 -16.96
CA SER A 177 6.99 7.45 -18.05
C SER A 177 7.90 8.56 -17.53
N SER A 178 9.18 8.52 -17.88
CA SER A 178 10.14 9.58 -17.54
C SER A 178 9.70 10.94 -18.09
N LEU A 179 9.13 10.98 -19.30
CA LEU A 179 8.62 12.21 -19.89
C LEU A 179 7.41 12.78 -19.13
N VAL A 180 6.52 11.93 -18.61
CA VAL A 180 5.42 12.39 -17.76
C VAL A 180 5.97 12.90 -16.42
N LYS A 181 6.90 12.16 -15.80
CA LYS A 181 7.53 12.57 -14.55
C LYS A 181 8.26 13.90 -14.66
N THR A 182 9.01 14.12 -15.72
CA THR A 182 9.70 15.40 -15.95
C THR A 182 8.71 16.56 -16.19
N ALA A 183 7.59 16.32 -16.87
CA ALA A 183 6.56 17.35 -17.01
C ALA A 183 5.95 17.72 -15.65
N VAL A 184 5.58 16.73 -14.84
CA VAL A 184 5.02 16.97 -13.50
C VAL A 184 6.03 17.65 -12.57
N ALA A 185 7.31 17.24 -12.60
CA ALA A 185 8.37 17.86 -11.81
C ALA A 185 8.59 19.33 -12.23
N GLY A 186 8.52 19.61 -13.51
CA GLY A 186 8.64 20.97 -14.06
C GLY A 186 7.34 21.79 -14.07
N GLU A 187 6.25 21.23 -13.48
CA GLU A 187 4.92 21.89 -13.46
C GLU A 187 4.38 22.24 -14.85
N ASP A 188 4.78 21.47 -15.86
CA ASP A 188 4.33 21.61 -17.24
C ASP A 188 3.07 20.76 -17.48
N PRO A 189 1.88 21.35 -17.77
CA PRO A 189 0.64 20.64 -18.01
C PRO A 189 0.62 19.92 -19.37
N ASN A 190 1.58 19.05 -19.61
CA ASN A 190 1.83 18.41 -20.90
C ASN A 190 0.98 17.15 -21.10
N TRP A 191 -0.28 17.32 -21.45
CA TRP A 191 -1.20 16.22 -21.75
C TRP A 191 -0.72 15.33 -22.93
N GLY A 192 0.08 15.88 -23.87
CA GLY A 192 0.66 15.12 -24.97
C GLY A 192 1.56 13.98 -24.50
N ARG A 193 2.33 14.20 -23.42
CA ARG A 193 3.15 13.15 -22.80
C ARG A 193 2.30 12.07 -22.13
N ILE A 194 1.15 12.43 -21.59
CA ILE A 194 0.20 11.47 -21.05
C ILE A 194 -0.38 10.60 -22.16
N ILE A 195 -0.83 11.19 -23.28
CA ILE A 195 -1.33 10.46 -24.46
C ILE A 195 -0.28 9.47 -24.98
N MET A 196 0.96 9.94 -25.13
CA MET A 196 2.08 9.10 -25.56
C MET A 196 2.27 7.90 -24.61
N ALA A 197 2.24 8.13 -23.30
CA ALA A 197 2.37 7.08 -22.30
C ALA A 197 1.19 6.07 -22.34
N ILE A 198 -0.03 6.55 -22.57
CA ILE A 198 -1.20 5.70 -22.80
C ILE A 198 -1.01 4.83 -24.06
N GLY A 199 -0.56 5.40 -25.17
CA GLY A 199 -0.27 4.66 -26.40
C GLY A 199 0.78 3.57 -26.20
N LYS A 200 1.83 3.86 -25.41
CA LYS A 200 2.88 2.89 -25.04
C LYS A 200 2.36 1.70 -24.22
N SER A 201 1.22 1.83 -23.55
CA SER A 201 0.63 0.75 -22.73
C SER A 201 0.25 -0.50 -23.51
N LYS A 202 0.14 -0.41 -24.84
CA LYS A 202 -0.34 -1.46 -25.77
C LYS A 202 -1.76 -1.94 -25.44
N VAL A 203 -2.55 -1.12 -24.76
CA VAL A 203 -3.97 -1.38 -24.51
C VAL A 203 -4.78 -0.69 -25.61
N SER A 204 -5.72 -1.42 -26.23
CA SER A 204 -6.63 -0.83 -27.21
C SER A 204 -7.58 0.14 -26.54
N ILE A 205 -7.58 1.39 -26.97
CA ILE A 205 -8.43 2.47 -26.46
C ILE A 205 -9.19 3.13 -27.61
N LYS A 206 -10.34 3.72 -27.29
CA LYS A 206 -11.11 4.56 -28.21
C LYS A 206 -10.73 6.01 -27.95
N LEU A 207 -9.96 6.62 -28.86
CA LEU A 207 -9.44 7.97 -28.69
C LEU A 207 -10.56 9.04 -28.63
N ASP A 208 -11.65 8.80 -29.33
CA ASP A 208 -12.85 9.65 -29.33
C ASP A 208 -13.57 9.70 -27.97
N LYS A 209 -13.25 8.74 -27.08
CA LYS A 209 -13.83 8.64 -25.73
C LYS A 209 -12.81 8.89 -24.62
N LEU A 210 -11.56 9.21 -25.00
CA LEU A 210 -10.53 9.48 -24.02
C LEU A 210 -10.70 10.89 -23.45
N ASN A 211 -10.77 10.98 -22.12
CA ASN A 211 -10.78 12.25 -21.40
C ASN A 211 -9.64 12.26 -20.38
N ILE A 212 -8.95 13.40 -20.25
CA ILE A 212 -7.85 13.61 -19.29
C ILE A 212 -8.25 14.83 -18.45
N ASN A 213 -8.39 14.64 -17.14
CA ASN A 213 -8.76 15.66 -16.17
C ASN A 213 -7.64 15.85 -15.14
#